data_3ffc5c8ec5d07ad0696169aff9ae6cc9
#
_entry.id   3ffc5c8ec5d07ad0696169aff9ae6cc9
#
_cell.length_a   1.000
_cell.length_b   1.000
_cell.length_c   1.000
_cell.angle_alpha   90.00
_cell.angle_beta   90.00
_cell.angle_gamma   90.00
#
_symmetry.space_group_name_H-M   'P 1'
#
loop_
_entity.id
_entity.type
_entity.pdbx_description
1 polymer ?
#
loop_
_entity_poly.entity_id
_entity_poly.type
_entity_poly.pdbx_seq_one_letter_code
_entity_poly.pdbx_strand_id
1 'polypeptide(L)'
;MLISKIGMSQIMLPAYQGVVSKIPAVVTPSFSCGPSTVSDIDGNVYNTVLIGTQCWTKENLRVRKYNDGTAIPLNTVSSVWQGLTTGAYTIYDNEASSGTNATNYGFLYNWYAAKGIITAGGTSTKNICPTGFHVPTDSDWNKLVKFIHSGADTTIIGIQSTSAGTKLKKDDALWTTNTGTDNYGFSALPGGWRNINGSFYDIKMVAFFWSTAEYVGYDGAWGRSLNYGNDNVLRNYGKKSSAASVRCILD
;
A
#
# COMPACT_ATOMS: atom_id res chain seq x y z
N MET A 1 91.57 29.46 7.37
CA MET A 1 90.32 29.71 6.71
C MET A 1 89.20 29.05 7.50
N LEU A 2 88.63 29.90 8.42
CA LEU A 2 87.58 29.44 9.37
C LEU A 2 86.23 29.47 8.65
N ILE A 3 85.52 28.33 8.63
CA ILE A 3 84.15 28.27 8.15
C ILE A 3 83.25 28.21 9.41
N SER A 4 82.54 29.30 9.65
CA SER A 4 81.51 29.42 10.70
C SER A 4 80.28 28.54 10.40
N LYS A 5 79.89 27.65 11.34
CA LYS A 5 78.65 26.96 11.33
C LYS A 5 77.54 27.83 11.91
N ILE A 6 76.56 28.21 11.10
CA ILE A 6 75.32 28.86 11.49
C ILE A 6 74.40 27.78 12.02
N GLY A 7 74.04 27.85 13.30
CA GLY A 7 73.04 26.95 13.92
C GLY A 7 71.61 27.37 13.51
N MET A 8 70.83 26.43 12.91
CA MET A 8 69.41 26.63 12.71
C MET A 8 68.67 26.32 14.02
N SER A 9 68.06 27.36 14.58
CA SER A 9 67.11 27.21 15.67
C SER A 9 65.79 26.69 15.15
N GLN A 10 65.38 25.51 15.59
CA GLN A 10 64.05 24.97 15.27
C GLN A 10 63.03 25.65 16.15
N ILE A 11 62.07 26.31 15.49
CA ILE A 11 60.88 26.90 16.14
C ILE A 11 59.89 25.71 16.32
N MET A 12 59.69 25.24 17.55
CA MET A 12 58.60 24.33 17.88
C MET A 12 57.28 25.09 17.87
N LEU A 13 56.42 24.76 16.95
CA LEU A 13 55.02 25.19 16.97
C LEU A 13 54.27 24.41 18.05
N PRO A 14 53.40 25.02 18.86
CA PRO A 14 52.62 24.33 19.85
C PRO A 14 51.63 23.37 19.16
N ALA A 15 51.54 22.13 19.65
CA ALA A 15 50.58 21.17 19.20
C ALA A 15 49.15 21.68 19.48
N TYR A 16 48.40 21.92 18.42
CA TYR A 16 46.98 22.27 18.51
C TYR A 16 46.23 21.01 18.94
N GLN A 17 45.84 20.94 20.22
CA GLN A 17 44.89 19.91 20.68
C GLN A 17 43.50 20.30 20.17
N GLY A 18 43.14 19.75 18.99
CA GLY A 18 41.80 19.88 18.45
C GLY A 18 40.80 19.24 19.40
N VAL A 19 39.90 20.04 19.94
CA VAL A 19 38.71 19.55 20.63
C VAL A 19 37.87 18.82 19.59
N VAL A 20 37.91 17.48 19.56
CA VAL A 20 37.02 16.67 18.75
C VAL A 20 35.64 16.77 19.39
N SER A 21 34.85 17.73 18.91
CA SER A 21 33.45 17.84 19.22
C SER A 21 32.78 16.54 18.72
N LYS A 22 32.33 15.66 19.63
CA LYS A 22 31.49 14.52 19.28
C LYS A 22 30.19 15.07 18.68
N ILE A 23 30.05 14.99 17.36
CA ILE A 23 28.78 15.22 16.69
C ILE A 23 27.80 14.19 17.31
N PRO A 24 26.70 14.63 17.95
CA PRO A 24 25.72 13.69 18.48
C PRO A 24 25.23 12.80 17.33
N ALA A 25 25.19 11.50 17.55
CA ALA A 25 24.65 10.56 16.57
C ALA A 25 23.22 11.01 16.24
N VAL A 26 22.94 11.21 14.95
CA VAL A 26 21.59 11.47 14.46
C VAL A 26 20.80 10.18 14.72
N VAL A 27 19.99 10.19 15.79
CA VAL A 27 19.05 9.10 16.07
C VAL A 27 17.92 9.24 15.05
N THR A 28 18.00 8.51 13.96
CA THR A 28 16.84 8.36 13.08
C THR A 28 15.76 7.63 13.88
N PRO A 29 14.55 8.19 14.02
CA PRO A 29 13.50 7.51 14.75
C PRO A 29 13.22 6.17 14.08
N SER A 30 13.22 5.10 14.88
CA SER A 30 12.85 3.77 14.41
C SER A 30 11.38 3.78 13.96
N PHE A 31 11.07 3.07 12.86
CA PHE A 31 9.68 2.91 12.41
C PHE A 31 8.82 2.31 13.54
N SER A 32 7.67 2.93 13.79
CA SER A 32 6.67 2.45 14.74
C SER A 32 5.30 2.53 14.09
N CYS A 33 4.64 1.39 13.96
CA CYS A 33 3.32 1.32 13.33
C CYS A 33 2.29 2.15 14.11
N GLY A 34 1.50 2.92 13.40
CA GLY A 34 0.54 3.89 13.92
C GLY A 34 1.10 5.32 13.95
N PRO A 35 2.12 5.63 14.75
CA PRO A 35 2.73 6.96 14.77
C PRO A 35 3.53 7.31 13.50
N SER A 36 4.14 6.30 12.84
CA SER A 36 4.97 6.54 11.66
C SER A 36 4.15 6.50 10.37
N THR A 37 4.57 7.29 9.40
CA THR A 37 4.12 7.20 8.01
C THR A 37 5.13 6.44 7.16
N VAL A 38 4.69 5.98 5.99
CA VAL A 38 5.56 5.38 4.97
C VAL A 38 5.35 6.07 3.64
N SER A 39 6.39 6.09 2.81
CA SER A 39 6.31 6.71 1.49
C SER A 39 6.61 5.67 0.41
N ASP A 40 5.85 5.73 -0.69
CA ASP A 40 6.16 4.96 -1.88
C ASP A 40 7.26 5.63 -2.72
N ILE A 41 7.66 4.97 -3.81
CA ILE A 41 8.73 5.45 -4.70
C ILE A 41 8.39 6.75 -5.44
N ASP A 42 7.10 7.09 -5.57
CA ASP A 42 6.67 8.37 -6.16
C ASP A 42 6.57 9.50 -5.11
N GLY A 43 6.87 9.20 -3.82
CA GLY A 43 6.81 10.15 -2.72
C GLY A 43 5.42 10.36 -2.12
N ASN A 44 4.44 9.53 -2.47
CA ASN A 44 3.16 9.57 -1.79
C ASN A 44 3.31 9.04 -0.36
N VAL A 45 2.76 9.78 0.60
CA VAL A 45 2.81 9.44 2.02
C VAL A 45 1.51 8.73 2.43
N TYR A 46 1.67 7.67 3.23
CA TYR A 46 0.59 6.86 3.78
C TYR A 46 0.74 6.79 5.30
N ASN A 47 -0.35 7.06 6.02
CA ASN A 47 -0.41 6.79 7.45
C ASN A 47 -0.46 5.27 7.68
N THR A 48 -0.03 4.83 8.87
CA THR A 48 -0.09 3.43 9.25
C THR A 48 -1.02 3.20 10.43
N VAL A 49 -1.48 1.97 10.61
CA VAL A 49 -2.29 1.55 11.74
C VAL A 49 -1.93 0.13 12.14
N LEU A 50 -1.81 -0.10 13.45
CA LEU A 50 -1.61 -1.43 14.02
C LEU A 50 -2.97 -2.04 14.37
N ILE A 51 -3.29 -3.18 13.75
CA ILE A 51 -4.52 -3.93 14.04
C ILE A 51 -4.12 -5.36 14.41
N GLY A 52 -4.30 -5.72 15.66
CA GLY A 52 -3.73 -6.95 16.20
C GLY A 52 -2.20 -6.91 16.12
N THR A 53 -1.62 -7.82 15.35
CA THR A 53 -0.18 -7.88 15.09
C THR A 53 0.20 -7.38 13.70
N GLN A 54 -0.75 -6.81 12.94
CA GLN A 54 -0.57 -6.41 11.56
C GLN A 54 -0.52 -4.89 11.43
N CYS A 55 0.49 -4.39 10.73
CA CYS A 55 0.65 -2.97 10.43
C CYS A 55 0.19 -2.69 8.99
N TRP A 56 -0.87 -1.91 8.82
CA TRP A 56 -1.51 -1.61 7.55
C TRP A 56 -1.33 -0.14 7.15
N THR A 57 -1.30 0.15 5.84
CA THR A 57 -1.52 1.51 5.35
C THR A 57 -3.00 1.90 5.49
N LYS A 58 -3.27 3.16 5.84
CA LYS A 58 -4.64 3.68 6.03
C LYS A 58 -5.27 4.20 4.74
N GLU A 59 -4.46 4.59 3.77
CA GLU A 59 -4.93 5.07 2.47
C GLU A 59 -4.73 4.00 1.39
N ASN A 60 -5.57 4.05 0.35
CA ASN A 60 -5.38 3.26 -0.85
C ASN A 60 -4.16 3.76 -1.62
N LEU A 61 -3.41 2.85 -2.23
CA LEU A 61 -2.23 3.21 -3.01
C LEU A 61 -2.58 4.13 -4.19
N ARG A 62 -1.61 5.01 -4.53
CA ARG A 62 -1.64 5.88 -5.71
C ARG A 62 -0.28 5.98 -6.39
N VAL A 63 0.49 4.92 -6.31
CA VAL A 63 1.81 4.80 -6.93
C VAL A 63 1.71 4.48 -8.41
N ARG A 64 2.66 5.01 -9.20
CA ARG A 64 2.75 4.83 -10.65
C ARG A 64 3.95 4.00 -11.08
N LYS A 65 4.73 3.54 -10.11
CA LYS A 65 5.92 2.72 -10.34
C LYS A 65 5.97 1.58 -9.34
N TYR A 66 6.59 0.50 -9.76
CA TYR A 66 7.04 -0.52 -8.84
C TYR A 66 8.23 -0.02 -8.02
N ASN A 67 8.52 -0.68 -6.91
CA ASN A 67 9.63 -0.33 -6.02
C ASN A 67 11.03 -0.40 -6.67
N ASP A 68 11.17 -1.09 -7.83
CA ASP A 68 12.37 -1.11 -8.65
C ASP A 68 12.50 0.08 -9.61
N GLY A 69 11.54 1.01 -9.58
CA GLY A 69 11.48 2.18 -10.47
C GLY A 69 10.79 1.94 -11.81
N THR A 70 10.45 0.68 -12.14
CA THR A 70 9.73 0.37 -13.39
C THR A 70 8.34 1.00 -13.38
N ALA A 71 7.96 1.69 -14.45
CA ALA A 71 6.65 2.31 -14.56
C ALA A 71 5.51 1.27 -14.63
N ILE A 72 4.41 1.56 -13.94
CA ILE A 72 3.13 0.87 -14.11
C ILE A 72 2.35 1.67 -15.16
N PRO A 73 1.96 1.09 -16.31
CA PRO A 73 1.24 1.84 -17.35
C PRO A 73 -0.13 2.34 -16.86
N LEU A 74 -0.41 3.64 -17.06
CA LEU A 74 -1.76 4.16 -17.00
C LEU A 74 -2.53 3.71 -18.25
N ASN A 75 -3.68 3.08 -18.06
CA ASN A 75 -4.51 2.68 -19.19
C ASN A 75 -5.96 3.15 -19.00
N THR A 76 -6.40 4.06 -19.88
CA THR A 76 -7.74 4.66 -19.88
C THR A 76 -8.64 4.10 -20.99
N VAL A 77 -8.08 3.41 -21.98
CA VAL A 77 -8.79 2.91 -23.16
C VAL A 77 -9.43 1.57 -22.86
N SER A 78 -10.76 1.49 -22.90
CA SER A 78 -11.52 0.29 -22.53
C SER A 78 -11.19 -0.94 -23.40
N SER A 79 -11.03 -0.78 -24.71
CA SER A 79 -10.67 -1.88 -25.60
C SER A 79 -9.26 -2.45 -25.35
N VAL A 80 -8.32 -1.59 -24.91
CA VAL A 80 -6.98 -2.03 -24.50
C VAL A 80 -7.03 -2.70 -23.14
N TRP A 81 -7.83 -2.13 -22.20
CA TRP A 81 -8.00 -2.67 -20.86
C TRP A 81 -8.46 -4.13 -20.89
N GLN A 82 -9.42 -4.46 -21.73
CA GLN A 82 -10.01 -5.79 -21.86
C GLN A 82 -8.99 -6.90 -22.16
N GLY A 83 -7.92 -6.57 -22.89
CA GLY A 83 -6.87 -7.54 -23.28
C GLY A 83 -5.66 -7.57 -22.35
N LEU A 84 -5.65 -6.84 -21.24
CA LEU A 84 -4.46 -6.74 -20.38
C LEU A 84 -4.15 -8.06 -19.68
N THR A 85 -2.90 -8.50 -19.85
CA THR A 85 -2.28 -9.63 -19.14
C THR A 85 -1.04 -9.19 -18.37
N THR A 86 -0.75 -7.89 -18.35
CA THR A 86 0.36 -7.27 -17.64
C THR A 86 -0.13 -6.19 -16.68
N GLY A 87 0.72 -5.77 -15.75
CA GLY A 87 0.39 -4.75 -14.76
C GLY A 87 -0.02 -3.42 -15.38
N ALA A 88 -1.12 -2.86 -14.91
CA ALA A 88 -1.61 -1.54 -15.27
C ALA A 88 -2.41 -0.92 -14.10
N TYR A 89 -2.52 0.41 -14.12
CA TYR A 89 -3.42 1.13 -13.23
C TYR A 89 -4.35 2.05 -14.01
N THR A 90 -5.39 2.48 -13.34
CA THR A 90 -6.34 3.50 -13.79
C THR A 90 -6.80 4.32 -12.58
N ILE A 91 -7.54 5.41 -12.85
CA ILE A 91 -8.24 6.19 -11.85
C ILE A 91 -9.72 6.08 -12.17
N TYR A 92 -10.58 6.10 -11.17
CA TYR A 92 -12.02 5.97 -11.39
C TYR A 92 -12.50 7.02 -12.39
N ASP A 93 -13.34 6.62 -13.35
CA ASP A 93 -13.82 7.41 -14.48
C ASP A 93 -12.71 7.99 -15.40
N ASN A 94 -11.52 7.41 -15.38
CA ASN A 94 -10.35 7.90 -16.11
C ASN A 94 -9.99 9.36 -15.78
N GLU A 95 -10.29 9.80 -14.57
CA GLU A 95 -9.98 11.14 -14.08
C GLU A 95 -8.45 11.38 -14.06
N ALA A 96 -8.05 12.63 -14.06
CA ALA A 96 -6.63 12.99 -13.91
C ALA A 96 -6.12 12.61 -12.50
N SER A 97 -4.81 12.35 -12.38
CA SER A 97 -4.17 11.98 -11.11
C SER A 97 -4.24 13.06 -10.02
N SER A 98 -4.59 14.29 -10.38
CA SER A 98 -4.85 15.40 -9.47
C SER A 98 -6.34 15.58 -9.16
N GLY A 99 -7.20 14.73 -9.70
CA GLY A 99 -8.64 14.84 -9.56
C GLY A 99 -9.15 14.35 -8.21
N THR A 100 -10.44 14.56 -7.99
CA THR A 100 -11.12 14.24 -6.72
C THR A 100 -11.12 12.74 -6.41
N ASN A 101 -11.37 11.90 -7.42
CA ASN A 101 -11.38 10.45 -7.23
C ASN A 101 -9.99 9.92 -6.88
N ALA A 102 -8.96 10.41 -7.56
CA ALA A 102 -7.57 10.06 -7.27
C ALA A 102 -7.17 10.46 -5.85
N THR A 103 -7.57 11.66 -5.42
CA THR A 103 -7.23 12.22 -4.11
C THR A 103 -7.96 11.51 -2.99
N ASN A 104 -9.26 11.26 -3.15
CA ASN A 104 -10.09 10.67 -2.11
C ASN A 104 -9.96 9.16 -2.01
N TYR A 105 -9.86 8.45 -3.15
CA TYR A 105 -9.98 7.00 -3.19
C TYR A 105 -8.71 6.27 -3.64
N GLY A 106 -7.67 7.00 -4.05
CA GLY A 106 -6.46 6.41 -4.62
C GLY A 106 -6.67 5.89 -6.04
N PHE A 107 -5.76 5.01 -6.49
CA PHE A 107 -5.81 4.42 -7.82
C PHE A 107 -6.36 3.00 -7.79
N LEU A 108 -6.81 2.54 -8.95
CA LEU A 108 -7.27 1.18 -9.16
C LEU A 108 -6.22 0.44 -9.99
N TYR A 109 -5.76 -0.70 -9.50
CA TYR A 109 -4.74 -1.54 -10.13
C TYR A 109 -5.37 -2.84 -10.60
N ASN A 110 -4.97 -3.33 -11.79
CA ASN A 110 -5.30 -4.71 -12.11
C ASN A 110 -4.47 -5.67 -11.23
N TRP A 111 -4.89 -6.93 -11.16
CA TRP A 111 -4.21 -7.87 -10.28
C TRP A 111 -2.75 -8.14 -10.66
N TYR A 112 -2.42 -8.05 -11.96
CA TYR A 112 -1.05 -8.22 -12.43
C TYR A 112 -0.12 -7.13 -11.85
N ALA A 113 -0.61 -5.90 -11.70
CA ALA A 113 0.14 -4.85 -11.01
C ALA A 113 0.20 -5.11 -9.50
N ALA A 114 -0.92 -5.48 -8.88
CA ALA A 114 -1.01 -5.72 -7.45
C ALA A 114 -0.13 -6.90 -7.00
N LYS A 115 -0.16 -8.02 -7.73
CA LYS A 115 0.70 -9.17 -7.44
C LYS A 115 2.18 -8.84 -7.62
N GLY A 116 2.51 -8.00 -8.61
CA GLY A 116 3.89 -7.75 -9.00
C GLY A 116 4.58 -9.01 -9.55
N ILE A 117 5.89 -9.09 -9.45
CA ILE A 117 6.69 -10.26 -9.83
C ILE A 117 7.26 -10.89 -8.56
N ILE A 118 6.83 -12.11 -8.26
CA ILE A 118 7.36 -12.92 -7.17
C ILE A 118 8.31 -13.94 -7.77
N THR A 119 9.58 -13.94 -7.31
CA THR A 119 10.57 -14.95 -7.73
C THR A 119 10.32 -16.28 -7.04
N ALA A 120 10.96 -17.38 -7.55
CA ALA A 120 10.92 -18.73 -7.00
C ALA A 120 11.53 -18.79 -5.59
N GLY A 121 11.49 -17.99 -4.73
CA GLY A 121 11.91 -17.95 -3.32
C GLY A 121 10.98 -17.09 -2.48
N GLY A 122 9.82 -16.65 -3.07
CA GLY A 122 8.84 -15.83 -2.39
C GLY A 122 9.21 -14.35 -2.27
N THR A 123 10.39 -13.95 -2.76
CA THR A 123 10.79 -12.53 -2.75
C THR A 123 10.19 -11.81 -3.94
N SER A 124 9.43 -10.74 -3.68
CA SER A 124 8.92 -9.88 -4.74
C SER A 124 10.04 -9.03 -5.32
N THR A 125 10.34 -9.21 -6.61
CA THR A 125 11.26 -8.34 -7.35
C THR A 125 10.58 -7.09 -7.90
N LYS A 126 9.25 -7.11 -8.02
CA LYS A 126 8.42 -5.96 -8.36
C LYS A 126 7.25 -5.88 -7.40
N ASN A 127 7.26 -4.91 -6.54
CA ASN A 127 6.24 -4.65 -5.54
C ASN A 127 5.74 -3.21 -5.72
N ILE A 128 4.45 -2.98 -5.60
CA ILE A 128 3.87 -1.63 -5.68
C ILE A 128 3.80 -0.94 -4.31
N CYS A 129 4.06 -1.67 -3.22
CA CYS A 129 4.03 -1.13 -1.86
C CYS A 129 5.31 -0.37 -1.50
N PRO A 130 5.27 0.51 -0.50
CA PRO A 130 6.45 1.09 0.11
C PRO A 130 7.48 0.02 0.53
N THR A 131 8.75 0.40 0.62
CA THR A 131 9.81 -0.50 1.09
C THR A 131 9.50 -1.05 2.48
N GLY A 132 9.66 -2.36 2.67
CA GLY A 132 9.31 -3.07 3.90
C GLY A 132 7.82 -3.42 4.02
N PHE A 133 7.05 -3.16 2.96
CA PHE A 133 5.63 -3.50 2.90
C PHE A 133 5.34 -4.33 1.65
N HIS A 134 4.31 -5.18 1.74
CA HIS A 134 3.82 -5.98 0.63
C HIS A 134 2.31 -5.83 0.45
N VAL A 135 1.81 -6.22 -0.73
CA VAL A 135 0.36 -6.35 -0.99
C VAL A 135 -0.16 -7.57 -0.22
N PRO A 136 -1.21 -7.45 0.57
CA PRO A 136 -1.67 -8.51 1.46
C PRO A 136 -1.97 -9.82 0.73
N THR A 137 -1.62 -10.93 1.35
CA THR A 137 -2.07 -12.26 0.95
C THR A 137 -3.51 -12.49 1.40
N ASP A 138 -4.15 -13.57 0.91
CA ASP A 138 -5.47 -13.98 1.40
C ASP A 138 -5.43 -14.32 2.90
N SER A 139 -4.30 -14.88 3.37
CA SER A 139 -4.06 -15.17 4.80
C SER A 139 -4.01 -13.90 5.66
N ASP A 140 -3.39 -12.82 5.17
CA ASP A 140 -3.31 -11.56 5.92
C ASP A 140 -4.69 -10.92 6.09
N TRP A 141 -5.50 -10.94 5.04
CA TRP A 141 -6.89 -10.52 5.13
C TRP A 141 -7.69 -11.40 6.11
N ASN A 142 -7.48 -12.72 6.09
CA ASN A 142 -8.14 -13.64 7.02
C ASN A 142 -7.77 -13.33 8.49
N LYS A 143 -6.49 -13.07 8.76
CA LYS A 143 -6.01 -12.66 10.11
C LYS A 143 -6.69 -11.36 10.56
N LEU A 144 -6.74 -10.34 9.69
CA LEU A 144 -7.40 -9.07 9.98
C LEU A 144 -8.89 -9.28 10.33
N VAL A 145 -9.63 -9.95 9.45
CA VAL A 145 -11.08 -10.18 9.65
C VAL A 145 -11.35 -10.99 10.91
N LYS A 146 -10.54 -12.03 11.17
CA LYS A 146 -10.67 -12.88 12.37
C LYS A 146 -10.33 -12.14 13.66
N PHE A 147 -9.38 -11.21 13.63
CA PHE A 147 -9.05 -10.37 14.78
C PHE A 147 -10.22 -9.44 15.15
N ILE A 148 -10.87 -8.84 14.13
CA ILE A 148 -11.98 -7.89 14.34
C ILE A 148 -13.27 -8.62 14.74
N HIS A 149 -13.50 -9.81 14.20
CA HIS A 149 -14.66 -10.66 14.45
C HIS A 149 -14.22 -12.11 14.65
N SER A 150 -14.07 -12.54 15.89
CA SER A 150 -13.60 -13.90 16.23
C SER A 150 -14.51 -15.02 15.67
N GLY A 151 -15.79 -14.73 15.46
CA GLY A 151 -16.77 -15.62 14.83
C GLY A 151 -16.71 -15.67 13.29
N ALA A 152 -15.82 -14.88 12.65
CA ALA A 152 -15.72 -14.86 11.19
C ALA A 152 -15.35 -16.25 10.62
N ASP A 153 -15.99 -16.65 9.53
CA ASP A 153 -15.58 -17.84 8.78
C ASP A 153 -14.68 -17.42 7.61
N THR A 154 -13.39 -17.63 7.78
CA THR A 154 -12.38 -17.24 6.79
C THR A 154 -12.14 -18.29 5.71
N THR A 155 -12.82 -19.41 5.74
CA THR A 155 -12.67 -20.50 4.77
C THR A 155 -13.61 -20.39 3.57
N ILE A 156 -14.76 -19.73 3.74
CA ILE A 156 -15.82 -19.65 2.74
C ILE A 156 -15.57 -18.54 1.70
N ILE A 157 -16.22 -18.69 0.55
CA ILE A 157 -16.46 -17.62 -0.42
C ILE A 157 -17.75 -16.90 -0.01
N GLY A 158 -17.76 -15.57 -0.10
CA GLY A 158 -18.91 -14.77 0.30
C GLY A 158 -18.69 -14.07 1.65
N ILE A 159 -19.72 -14.06 2.48
CA ILE A 159 -19.72 -13.31 3.74
C ILE A 159 -18.86 -14.02 4.80
N GLN A 160 -17.63 -13.52 4.99
CA GLN A 160 -16.74 -14.00 6.05
C GLN A 160 -17.12 -13.45 7.43
N SER A 161 -17.65 -12.25 7.47
CA SER A 161 -18.04 -11.57 8.69
C SER A 161 -19.27 -10.72 8.44
N THR A 162 -20.20 -10.72 9.39
CA THR A 162 -21.42 -9.89 9.38
C THR A 162 -21.30 -8.63 10.24
N SER A 163 -20.12 -8.33 10.78
CA SER A 163 -19.94 -7.20 11.72
C SER A 163 -18.58 -6.49 11.60
N ALA A 164 -17.62 -7.03 10.85
CA ALA A 164 -16.30 -6.41 10.73
C ALA A 164 -16.30 -5.26 9.73
N GLY A 165 -17.22 -5.23 8.76
CA GLY A 165 -17.23 -4.22 7.70
C GLY A 165 -17.42 -2.81 8.23
N THR A 166 -18.40 -2.56 9.07
CA THR A 166 -18.63 -1.27 9.74
C THR A 166 -17.38 -0.78 10.50
N LYS A 167 -16.69 -1.69 11.18
CA LYS A 167 -15.51 -1.36 12.01
C LYS A 167 -14.27 -1.04 11.18
N LEU A 168 -14.26 -1.42 9.90
CA LEU A 168 -13.17 -1.16 8.95
C LEU A 168 -13.44 0.03 8.05
N LYS A 169 -14.70 0.36 7.78
CA LYS A 169 -15.09 1.49 6.92
C LYS A 169 -14.75 2.81 7.60
N LYS A 170 -14.17 3.73 6.85
CA LYS A 170 -13.92 5.09 7.30
C LYS A 170 -15.24 5.76 7.68
N ASP A 171 -15.26 6.45 8.80
CA ASP A 171 -16.39 7.25 9.26
C ASP A 171 -16.34 8.63 8.59
N ASP A 172 -16.86 8.71 7.36
CA ASP A 172 -16.96 9.98 6.65
C ASP A 172 -18.00 9.96 5.50
N ALA A 173 -18.19 11.12 4.89
CA ALA A 173 -19.13 11.35 3.78
C ALA A 173 -18.67 10.80 2.42
N LEU A 174 -17.53 10.10 2.34
CA LEU A 174 -17.06 9.46 1.11
C LEU A 174 -17.88 8.21 0.77
N TRP A 175 -18.55 7.62 1.75
CA TRP A 175 -19.53 6.56 1.56
C TRP A 175 -20.91 7.13 1.25
N THR A 176 -21.66 6.49 0.33
CA THR A 176 -23.04 6.89 -0.02
C THR A 176 -23.94 6.96 1.21
N THR A 177 -23.81 6.02 2.11
CA THR A 177 -24.38 6.06 3.45
C THR A 177 -23.23 5.81 4.43
N ASN A 178 -23.03 6.75 5.35
CA ASN A 178 -22.02 6.60 6.36
C ASN A 178 -22.48 5.62 7.43
N THR A 179 -22.06 4.36 7.31
CA THR A 179 -22.27 3.30 8.30
C THR A 179 -20.95 2.87 8.94
N GLY A 180 -19.84 3.54 8.57
CA GLY A 180 -18.52 3.27 9.13
C GLY A 180 -18.39 3.79 10.55
N THR A 181 -17.69 3.04 11.39
CA THR A 181 -17.29 3.48 12.73
C THR A 181 -15.80 3.56 12.88
N ASP A 182 -15.07 2.98 11.93
CA ASP A 182 -13.60 2.93 11.86
C ASP A 182 -12.90 2.60 13.19
N ASN A 183 -13.52 1.73 13.99
CA ASN A 183 -13.06 1.42 15.35
C ASN A 183 -11.60 0.98 15.44
N TYR A 184 -11.05 0.48 14.35
CA TYR A 184 -9.66 0.00 14.28
C TYR A 184 -8.75 0.93 13.48
N GLY A 185 -9.26 2.05 12.96
CA GLY A 185 -8.49 3.02 12.18
C GLY A 185 -8.00 2.49 10.82
N PHE A 186 -8.62 1.42 10.29
CA PHE A 186 -8.28 0.90 8.96
C PHE A 186 -8.67 1.87 7.85
N SER A 187 -9.73 2.65 8.07
CA SER A 187 -10.21 3.72 7.20
C SER A 187 -10.44 3.26 5.76
N ALA A 188 -11.18 2.16 5.56
CA ALA A 188 -11.52 1.67 4.23
C ALA A 188 -12.30 2.72 3.43
N LEU A 189 -11.86 2.97 2.20
CA LEU A 189 -12.41 3.96 1.28
C LEU A 189 -13.13 3.29 0.11
N PRO A 190 -14.34 3.74 -0.27
CA PRO A 190 -15.17 3.12 -1.30
C PRO A 190 -14.75 3.56 -2.72
N GLY A 191 -13.57 3.14 -3.16
CA GLY A 191 -13.00 3.52 -4.46
C GLY A 191 -13.67 2.88 -5.66
N GLY A 192 -14.66 2.01 -5.46
CA GLY A 192 -15.25 1.24 -6.55
C GLY A 192 -14.27 0.28 -7.20
N TRP A 193 -14.53 -0.07 -8.45
CA TRP A 193 -13.70 -0.99 -9.22
C TRP A 193 -13.89 -0.77 -10.73
N ARG A 194 -12.96 -1.26 -11.55
CA ARG A 194 -13.07 -1.28 -13.01
C ARG A 194 -13.19 -2.71 -13.49
N ASN A 195 -14.23 -2.97 -14.32
CA ASN A 195 -14.46 -4.28 -14.90
C ASN A 195 -13.52 -4.55 -16.08
N ILE A 196 -13.44 -5.81 -16.48
CA ILE A 196 -12.65 -6.27 -17.65
C ILE A 196 -13.06 -5.56 -18.95
N ASN A 197 -14.34 -5.18 -19.11
CA ASN A 197 -14.83 -4.44 -20.26
C ASN A 197 -14.43 -2.93 -20.25
N GLY A 198 -13.69 -2.50 -19.22
CA GLY A 198 -13.24 -1.12 -19.05
C GLY A 198 -14.24 -0.17 -18.41
N SER A 199 -15.46 -0.62 -18.06
CA SER A 199 -16.45 0.19 -17.34
C SER A 199 -16.16 0.25 -15.85
N PHE A 200 -16.49 1.38 -15.22
CA PHE A 200 -16.33 1.62 -13.78
C PHE A 200 -17.64 1.39 -13.03
N TYR A 201 -17.56 0.92 -11.79
CA TYR A 201 -18.70 0.58 -10.96
C TYR A 201 -18.47 0.93 -9.49
N ASP A 202 -19.55 1.23 -8.80
CA ASP A 202 -19.69 1.21 -7.34
C ASP A 202 -18.78 2.19 -6.56
N ILE A 203 -18.35 3.32 -7.18
CA ILE A 203 -17.70 4.38 -6.41
C ILE A 203 -18.65 4.88 -5.32
N LYS A 204 -18.13 5.22 -4.15
CA LYS A 204 -18.87 5.60 -2.93
C LYS A 204 -19.74 4.47 -2.35
N MET A 205 -19.82 3.31 -3.02
CA MET A 205 -20.66 2.19 -2.57
C MET A 205 -19.86 0.96 -2.14
N VAL A 206 -18.74 0.68 -2.82
CA VAL A 206 -17.94 -0.51 -2.54
C VAL A 206 -16.46 -0.16 -2.40
N ALA A 207 -15.85 -0.65 -1.33
CA ALA A 207 -14.40 -0.78 -1.23
C ALA A 207 -14.03 -2.21 -1.64
N PHE A 208 -13.31 -2.38 -2.75
CA PHE A 208 -12.79 -3.66 -3.17
C PHE A 208 -11.25 -3.62 -3.16
N PHE A 209 -10.65 -4.59 -2.44
CA PHE A 209 -9.21 -4.69 -2.25
C PHE A 209 -8.68 -6.01 -2.78
N TRP A 210 -7.59 -5.96 -3.55
CA TRP A 210 -6.88 -7.17 -3.97
C TRP A 210 -6.13 -7.86 -2.82
N SER A 211 -5.98 -9.17 -2.96
CA SER A 211 -4.91 -9.94 -2.36
C SER A 211 -3.97 -10.46 -3.45
N THR A 212 -2.77 -10.93 -3.07
CA THR A 212 -1.82 -11.53 -4.01
C THR A 212 -2.17 -12.97 -4.40
N ALA A 213 -3.19 -13.57 -3.78
CA ALA A 213 -3.55 -14.97 -3.98
C ALA A 213 -4.44 -15.16 -5.21
N GLU A 214 -4.07 -16.13 -6.04
CA GLU A 214 -4.87 -16.55 -7.20
C GLU A 214 -6.09 -17.37 -6.76
N TYR A 215 -7.19 -17.23 -7.49
CA TYR A 215 -8.33 -18.14 -7.40
C TYR A 215 -8.18 -19.24 -8.45
N VAL A 216 -7.89 -20.45 -7.98
CA VAL A 216 -7.59 -21.60 -8.84
C VAL A 216 -8.86 -22.07 -9.57
N GLY A 217 -8.75 -22.37 -10.86
CA GLY A 217 -9.87 -22.87 -11.70
C GLY A 217 -10.63 -21.76 -12.44
N TYR A 218 -10.30 -20.51 -12.23
CA TYR A 218 -10.87 -19.35 -12.91
C TYR A 218 -9.74 -18.30 -13.09
N ASP A 219 -9.67 -17.62 -14.23
CA ASP A 219 -8.66 -16.57 -14.41
C ASP A 219 -8.96 -15.38 -13.48
N GLY A 220 -8.79 -15.60 -12.19
CA GLY A 220 -9.18 -14.68 -11.13
C GLY A 220 -8.22 -14.67 -9.96
N ALA A 221 -8.45 -13.73 -9.06
CA ALA A 221 -7.70 -13.56 -7.84
C ALA A 221 -8.62 -13.17 -6.69
N TRP A 222 -8.22 -13.53 -5.48
CA TRP A 222 -8.96 -13.22 -4.27
C TRP A 222 -8.88 -11.75 -3.89
N GLY A 223 -9.96 -11.24 -3.31
CA GLY A 223 -10.03 -9.92 -2.73
C GLY A 223 -10.97 -9.87 -1.54
N ARG A 224 -11.11 -8.69 -1.00
CA ARG A 224 -12.10 -8.36 0.04
C ARG A 224 -12.93 -7.19 -0.40
N SER A 225 -14.24 -7.26 -0.14
CA SER A 225 -15.14 -6.15 -0.37
C SER A 225 -15.95 -5.80 0.86
N LEU A 226 -16.15 -4.48 1.00
CA LEU A 226 -17.03 -3.84 1.98
C LEU A 226 -18.08 -3.07 1.20
N ASN A 227 -19.33 -3.13 1.65
CA ASN A 227 -20.45 -2.44 0.98
C ASN A 227 -21.02 -1.36 1.90
N TYR A 228 -21.50 -0.25 1.31
CA TYR A 228 -22.09 0.86 2.04
C TYR A 228 -23.34 0.47 2.83
N GLY A 229 -24.14 -0.48 2.31
CA GLY A 229 -25.45 -0.84 2.84
C GLY A 229 -25.46 -1.94 3.92
N ASN A 230 -24.30 -2.46 4.33
CA ASN A 230 -24.24 -3.52 5.34
C ASN A 230 -22.89 -3.55 6.09
N ASP A 231 -22.81 -4.40 7.11
CA ASP A 231 -21.65 -4.54 8.00
C ASP A 231 -20.74 -5.72 7.61
N ASN A 232 -20.94 -6.26 6.41
CA ASN A 232 -20.25 -7.47 5.99
C ASN A 232 -18.82 -7.18 5.52
N VAL A 233 -17.95 -8.17 5.72
CA VAL A 233 -16.73 -8.35 4.94
C VAL A 233 -16.92 -9.57 4.06
N LEU A 234 -16.81 -9.38 2.75
CA LEU A 234 -16.93 -10.47 1.80
C LEU A 234 -15.56 -10.88 1.28
N ARG A 235 -15.32 -12.20 1.20
CA ARG A 235 -14.22 -12.80 0.46
C ARG A 235 -14.72 -13.12 -0.94
N ASN A 236 -14.33 -12.32 -1.90
CA ASN A 236 -14.72 -12.45 -3.29
C ASN A 236 -13.50 -12.68 -4.17
N TYR A 237 -13.73 -13.07 -5.42
CA TYR A 237 -12.72 -13.08 -6.45
C TYR A 237 -13.14 -12.19 -7.61
N GLY A 238 -12.16 -11.63 -8.30
CA GLY A 238 -12.35 -10.88 -9.54
C GLY A 238 -11.46 -11.42 -10.64
N LYS A 239 -11.79 -11.13 -11.90
CA LYS A 239 -10.88 -11.38 -13.03
C LYS A 239 -9.59 -10.61 -12.83
N LYS A 240 -8.44 -11.20 -13.16
CA LYS A 240 -7.11 -10.59 -13.00
C LYS A 240 -6.95 -9.27 -13.75
N SER A 241 -7.64 -9.11 -14.87
CA SER A 241 -7.68 -7.84 -15.61
C SER A 241 -8.69 -6.81 -15.07
N SER A 242 -9.57 -7.14 -14.11
CA SER A 242 -10.33 -6.12 -13.37
C SER A 242 -9.38 -5.26 -12.53
N ALA A 243 -9.80 -4.04 -12.17
CA ALA A 243 -9.00 -3.21 -11.27
C ALA A 243 -9.73 -2.89 -9.97
N ALA A 244 -8.98 -2.90 -8.89
CA ALA A 244 -9.42 -2.60 -7.54
C ALA A 244 -8.36 -1.82 -6.76
N SER A 245 -8.73 -1.33 -5.59
CA SER A 245 -7.81 -0.67 -4.68
C SER A 245 -6.77 -1.64 -4.10
N VAL A 246 -5.65 -1.09 -3.66
CA VAL A 246 -4.62 -1.84 -2.95
C VAL A 246 -4.29 -1.16 -1.63
N ARG A 247 -4.15 -1.94 -0.58
CA ARG A 247 -3.56 -1.60 0.72
C ARG A 247 -2.28 -2.38 0.89
N CYS A 248 -1.38 -1.85 1.69
CA CYS A 248 -0.13 -2.54 2.00
C CYS A 248 -0.06 -2.92 3.47
N ILE A 249 0.66 -3.99 3.74
CA ILE A 249 0.94 -4.51 5.10
C ILE A 249 2.44 -4.64 5.27
N LEU A 250 2.94 -4.34 6.48
CA LEU A 250 4.35 -4.47 6.85
C LEU A 250 4.78 -5.95 6.79
N ASP A 251 6.01 -6.20 6.31
CA ASP A 251 6.64 -7.53 6.19
C ASP A 251 6.88 -8.22 7.55
#